data_f02802ee0343bc01cab0f39a77d9201f
#
_entry.id   f02802ee0343bc01cab0f39a77d9201f
#
_cell.length_a   1.000
_cell.length_b   1.000
_cell.length_c   1.000
_cell.angle_alpha   90.00
_cell.angle_beta   90.00
_cell.angle_gamma   90.00
#
_symmetry.space_group_name_H-M   'P 1'
#
loop_
_entity.id
_entity.type
_entity.pdbx_description
1 polymer ?
#
loop_
_entity_poly.entity_id
_entity_poly.type
_entity_poly.pdbx_seq_one_letter_code
_entity_poly.pdbx_strand_id
1 'polypeptide(L)'
;MDTLKIADIYPNRLVVSLGSGTSSSIIDDLKIITKIGAIAEIRLDLLPKINIENIINNSKCELIITNRSIKHGGAFDGHIDDQLKPLLKAIEHDVSYIDIDPEIIPEVINIKNTKTKIIVSYHNFTKTPGNLEDLQKNLIENTGYIAKIATMPNSHLDNISILNLIKNSQNSTIAIAMGNLGLISRIICLKYPMCLMTYTHMENVKSVAPGQISINIMCSLLGD
;
A
#
# COMPACT_ATOMS: atom_id res chain seq x y z
N MET A 1 -28.55 2.49 11.46
CA MET A 1 -27.26 3.05 11.87
C MET A 1 -26.63 3.64 10.63
N ASP A 2 -26.62 4.96 10.53
CA ASP A 2 -25.88 5.65 9.46
C ASP A 2 -24.41 5.34 9.69
N THR A 3 -23.84 4.54 8.81
CA THR A 3 -22.41 4.32 8.73
C THR A 3 -21.79 5.67 8.39
N LEU A 4 -21.32 6.40 9.39
CA LEU A 4 -20.38 7.49 9.22
C LEU A 4 -19.35 6.99 8.21
N LYS A 5 -19.28 7.62 7.04
CA LYS A 5 -18.33 7.22 6.04
C LYS A 5 -16.97 7.42 6.67
N ILE A 6 -16.17 6.35 6.76
CA ILE A 6 -14.80 6.43 7.24
C ILE A 6 -14.00 7.47 6.46
N ALA A 7 -14.38 7.75 5.20
CA ALA A 7 -13.94 8.88 4.42
C ALA A 7 -14.08 10.24 5.13
N ASP A 8 -15.02 10.39 6.04
CA ASP A 8 -15.22 11.65 6.76
C ASP A 8 -14.23 11.80 7.92
N ILE A 9 -13.73 10.67 8.46
CA ILE A 9 -12.78 10.65 9.58
C ILE A 9 -11.33 10.52 9.10
N TYR A 10 -11.09 9.64 8.11
CA TYR A 10 -9.77 9.35 7.55
C TYR A 10 -9.81 9.36 6.02
N PRO A 11 -10.06 10.51 5.38
CA PRO A 11 -10.20 10.58 3.92
C PRO A 11 -8.93 10.07 3.22
N ASN A 12 -9.10 9.12 2.31
CA ASN A 12 -8.03 8.54 1.49
C ASN A 12 -6.82 8.01 2.30
N ARG A 13 -7.07 7.45 3.51
CA ARG A 13 -6.01 6.88 4.36
C ARG A 13 -6.15 5.38 4.60
N LEU A 14 -7.23 4.76 4.13
CA LEU A 14 -7.41 3.32 4.15
C LEU A 14 -7.21 2.75 2.75
N VAL A 15 -6.37 1.74 2.65
CA VAL A 15 -6.12 0.99 1.40
C VAL A 15 -6.71 -0.40 1.53
N VAL A 16 -7.43 -0.84 0.50
CA VAL A 16 -7.92 -2.22 0.38
C VAL A 16 -7.11 -2.92 -0.70
N SER A 17 -6.32 -3.92 -0.31
CA SER A 17 -5.48 -4.69 -1.24
C SER A 17 -6.30 -5.79 -1.91
N LEU A 18 -6.28 -5.81 -3.25
CA LEU A 18 -6.94 -6.79 -4.12
C LEU A 18 -5.88 -7.67 -4.79
N GLY A 19 -5.81 -8.94 -4.41
CA GLY A 19 -4.83 -9.92 -4.88
C GLY A 19 -5.46 -11.24 -5.36
N SER A 20 -6.78 -11.28 -5.58
CA SER A 20 -7.48 -12.46 -6.10
C SER A 20 -8.72 -12.05 -6.88
N GLY A 21 -9.18 -12.93 -7.77
CA GLY A 21 -10.40 -12.70 -8.54
C GLY A 21 -10.17 -12.50 -10.04
N THR A 22 -11.25 -12.21 -10.74
CA THR A 22 -11.29 -11.87 -12.17
C THR A 22 -11.40 -10.37 -12.36
N SER A 23 -11.21 -9.86 -13.58
CA SER A 23 -11.42 -8.43 -13.86
C SER A 23 -12.82 -7.95 -13.46
N SER A 24 -13.85 -8.78 -13.67
CA SER A 24 -15.23 -8.43 -13.30
C SER A 24 -15.40 -8.33 -11.78
N SER A 25 -14.94 -9.33 -11.02
CA SER A 25 -15.07 -9.31 -9.54
C SER A 25 -14.30 -8.15 -8.92
N ILE A 26 -13.13 -7.81 -9.46
CA ILE A 26 -12.36 -6.65 -9.01
C ILE A 26 -13.10 -5.34 -9.28
N ILE A 27 -13.75 -5.19 -10.44
CA ILE A 27 -14.58 -4.01 -10.73
C ILE A 27 -15.74 -3.90 -9.73
N ASP A 28 -16.33 -5.01 -9.32
CA ASP A 28 -17.38 -4.99 -8.30
C ASP A 28 -16.82 -4.61 -6.92
N ASP A 29 -15.64 -5.11 -6.53
CA ASP A 29 -14.93 -4.70 -5.32
C ASP A 29 -14.60 -3.20 -5.35
N LEU A 30 -14.16 -2.66 -6.49
CA LEU A 30 -13.90 -1.21 -6.64
C LEU A 30 -15.13 -0.35 -6.39
N LYS A 31 -16.34 -0.81 -6.75
CA LYS A 31 -17.59 -0.10 -6.43
C LYS A 31 -17.83 -0.04 -4.92
N ILE A 32 -17.53 -1.13 -4.20
CA ILE A 32 -17.63 -1.19 -2.73
C ILE A 32 -16.61 -0.25 -2.10
N ILE A 33 -15.34 -0.33 -2.53
CA ILE A 33 -14.23 0.50 -2.03
C ILE A 33 -14.52 1.98 -2.25
N THR A 34 -15.07 2.35 -3.42
CA THR A 34 -15.51 3.72 -3.72
C THR A 34 -16.57 4.21 -2.74
N LYS A 35 -17.56 3.36 -2.38
CA LYS A 35 -18.62 3.73 -1.42
C LYS A 35 -18.08 3.94 -0.01
N ILE A 36 -17.05 3.19 0.38
CA ILE A 36 -16.37 3.32 1.68
C ILE A 36 -15.49 4.59 1.71
N GLY A 37 -15.06 5.10 0.53
CA GLY A 37 -14.11 6.20 0.42
C GLY A 37 -12.67 5.76 0.71
N ALA A 38 -12.33 4.51 0.39
CA ALA A 38 -10.99 3.96 0.51
C ALA A 38 -10.25 3.96 -0.83
N ILE A 39 -8.94 3.72 -0.80
CA ILE A 39 -8.06 3.52 -1.94
C ILE A 39 -8.02 2.02 -2.27
N ALA A 40 -7.96 1.63 -3.54
CA ALA A 40 -7.75 0.23 -3.92
C ALA A 40 -6.29 0.00 -4.35
N GLU A 41 -5.63 -1.01 -3.77
CA GLU A 41 -4.36 -1.53 -4.28
C GLU A 41 -4.62 -2.75 -5.15
N ILE A 42 -4.15 -2.72 -6.40
CA ILE A 42 -4.23 -3.84 -7.35
C ILE A 42 -2.88 -4.57 -7.37
N ARG A 43 -2.84 -5.81 -6.87
CA ARG A 43 -1.67 -6.67 -6.79
C ARG A 43 -1.50 -7.48 -8.08
N LEU A 44 -0.86 -6.89 -9.09
CA LEU A 44 -0.68 -7.51 -10.41
C LEU A 44 0.11 -8.81 -10.34
N ASP A 45 1.08 -8.88 -9.45
CA ASP A 45 1.88 -10.08 -9.18
C ASP A 45 1.02 -11.29 -8.74
N LEU A 46 -0.13 -11.05 -8.13
CA LEU A 46 -1.10 -12.07 -7.71
C LEU A 46 -2.23 -12.28 -8.73
N LEU A 47 -2.31 -11.43 -9.76
CA LEU A 47 -3.39 -11.34 -10.73
C LEU A 47 -2.87 -11.39 -12.19
N PRO A 48 -2.12 -12.42 -12.61
CA PRO A 48 -1.35 -12.40 -13.85
C PRO A 48 -2.18 -12.32 -15.15
N LYS A 49 -3.49 -12.56 -15.07
CA LYS A 49 -4.40 -12.55 -16.24
C LYS A 49 -5.34 -11.35 -16.28
N ILE A 50 -5.10 -10.33 -15.46
CA ILE A 50 -6.01 -9.20 -15.39
C ILE A 50 -5.74 -8.18 -16.49
N ASN A 51 -6.80 -7.58 -17.04
CA ASN A 51 -6.68 -6.43 -17.93
C ASN A 51 -6.64 -5.15 -17.10
N ILE A 52 -5.44 -4.60 -16.90
CA ILE A 52 -5.25 -3.43 -16.04
C ILE A 52 -5.94 -2.17 -16.59
N GLU A 53 -5.95 -1.95 -17.91
CA GLU A 53 -6.65 -0.80 -18.50
C GLU A 53 -8.14 -0.83 -18.21
N ASN A 54 -8.74 -2.03 -18.33
CA ASN A 54 -10.16 -2.20 -18.02
C ASN A 54 -10.45 -1.88 -16.54
N ILE A 55 -9.54 -2.25 -15.63
CA ILE A 55 -9.65 -1.94 -14.20
C ILE A 55 -9.56 -0.43 -13.97
N ILE A 56 -8.54 0.22 -14.53
CA ILE A 56 -8.32 1.67 -14.37
C ILE A 56 -9.52 2.45 -14.90
N ASN A 57 -9.99 2.14 -16.12
CA ASN A 57 -11.09 2.85 -16.77
C ASN A 57 -12.44 2.69 -16.04
N ASN A 58 -12.61 1.63 -15.24
CA ASN A 58 -13.82 1.38 -14.46
C ASN A 58 -13.69 1.77 -12.98
N SER A 59 -12.54 2.27 -12.54
CA SER A 59 -12.35 2.73 -11.17
C SER A 59 -12.88 4.16 -10.97
N LYS A 60 -13.54 4.37 -9.83
CA LYS A 60 -13.93 5.71 -9.33
C LYS A 60 -13.24 6.06 -8.01
N CYS A 61 -12.47 5.14 -7.42
CA CYS A 61 -11.60 5.41 -6.28
C CYS A 61 -10.15 5.59 -6.74
N GLU A 62 -9.33 6.17 -5.89
CA GLU A 62 -7.88 6.21 -6.10
C GLU A 62 -7.30 4.80 -6.20
N LEU A 63 -6.32 4.61 -7.08
CA LEU A 63 -5.66 3.33 -7.30
C LEU A 63 -4.19 3.39 -6.92
N ILE A 64 -3.72 2.28 -6.32
CA ILE A 64 -2.30 1.93 -6.21
C ILE A 64 -2.09 0.71 -7.09
N ILE A 65 -1.17 0.77 -8.04
CA ILE A 65 -0.81 -0.37 -8.88
C ILE A 65 0.52 -0.92 -8.41
N THR A 66 0.52 -2.19 -8.01
CA THR A 66 1.67 -2.90 -7.43
C THR A 66 1.97 -4.16 -8.23
N ASN A 67 3.22 -4.34 -8.65
CA ASN A 67 3.73 -5.58 -9.24
C ASN A 67 4.98 -6.01 -8.45
N ARG A 68 4.76 -6.72 -7.33
CA ARG A 68 5.79 -7.02 -6.33
C ARG A 68 6.60 -8.27 -6.70
N SER A 69 7.93 -8.16 -6.71
CA SER A 69 8.82 -9.30 -6.94
C SER A 69 8.85 -10.28 -5.76
N ILE A 70 9.22 -11.53 -6.04
CA ILE A 70 9.45 -12.57 -5.01
C ILE A 70 10.47 -12.09 -3.98
N LYS A 71 11.53 -11.39 -4.41
CA LYS A 71 12.56 -10.83 -3.54
C LYS A 71 11.98 -9.93 -2.44
N HIS A 72 10.88 -9.23 -2.74
CA HIS A 72 10.19 -8.32 -1.83
C HIS A 72 8.86 -8.86 -1.30
N GLY A 73 8.69 -10.20 -1.31
CA GLY A 73 7.55 -10.89 -0.73
C GLY A 73 6.28 -10.87 -1.60
N GLY A 74 6.41 -10.61 -2.89
CA GLY A 74 5.36 -10.78 -3.89
C GLY A 74 5.43 -12.14 -4.60
N ALA A 75 4.81 -12.21 -5.77
CA ALA A 75 4.77 -13.41 -6.61
C ALA A 75 5.34 -13.19 -8.02
N PHE A 76 5.75 -11.97 -8.37
CA PHE A 76 6.36 -11.72 -9.67
C PHE A 76 7.77 -12.33 -9.72
N ASP A 77 7.96 -13.24 -10.70
CA ASP A 77 9.23 -13.91 -11.00
C ASP A 77 9.59 -13.65 -12.47
N GLY A 78 10.38 -12.63 -12.73
CA GLY A 78 10.74 -12.23 -14.08
C GLY A 78 11.79 -11.11 -14.13
N HIS A 79 12.10 -10.65 -15.33
CA HIS A 79 13.02 -9.54 -15.51
C HIS A 79 12.41 -8.21 -15.09
N ILE A 80 13.25 -7.28 -14.64
CA ILE A 80 12.82 -5.96 -14.16
C ILE A 80 12.00 -5.18 -15.21
N ASP A 81 12.34 -5.32 -16.49
CA ASP A 81 11.60 -4.68 -17.59
C ASP A 81 10.15 -5.18 -17.67
N ASP A 82 9.92 -6.48 -17.44
CA ASP A 82 8.58 -7.07 -17.46
C ASP A 82 7.80 -6.70 -16.20
N GLN A 83 8.50 -6.54 -15.06
CA GLN A 83 7.89 -6.01 -13.84
C GLN A 83 7.43 -4.56 -14.03
N LEU A 84 8.23 -3.77 -14.73
CA LEU A 84 8.01 -2.34 -14.92
C LEU A 84 6.91 -2.03 -15.95
N LYS A 85 6.79 -2.79 -17.04
CA LYS A 85 5.81 -2.55 -18.12
C LYS A 85 4.40 -2.18 -17.66
N PRO A 86 3.73 -2.98 -16.81
CA PRO A 86 2.39 -2.65 -16.36
C PRO A 86 2.34 -1.42 -15.44
N LEU A 87 3.43 -1.09 -14.75
CA LEU A 87 3.52 0.11 -13.91
C LEU A 87 3.66 1.37 -14.78
N LEU A 88 4.46 1.33 -15.87
CA LEU A 88 4.53 2.43 -16.84
C LEU A 88 3.17 2.68 -17.49
N LYS A 89 2.46 1.61 -17.85
CA LYS A 89 1.11 1.73 -18.39
C LYS A 89 0.15 2.38 -17.41
N ALA A 90 0.25 2.07 -16.12
CA ALA A 90 -0.54 2.72 -15.09
C ALA A 90 -0.21 4.23 -14.96
N ILE A 91 1.07 4.61 -15.11
CA ILE A 91 1.50 6.01 -15.15
C ILE A 91 0.90 6.76 -16.35
N GLU A 92 0.89 6.13 -17.54
CA GLU A 92 0.27 6.70 -18.75
C GLU A 92 -1.23 7.00 -18.59
N HIS A 93 -1.90 6.28 -17.69
CA HIS A 93 -3.30 6.48 -17.34
C HIS A 93 -3.53 7.38 -16.12
N ASP A 94 -2.50 8.10 -15.65
CA ASP A 94 -2.59 9.04 -14.52
C ASP A 94 -3.17 8.38 -13.24
N VAL A 95 -2.85 7.11 -12.93
CA VAL A 95 -3.28 6.49 -11.67
C VAL A 95 -2.72 7.26 -10.48
N SER A 96 -3.41 7.23 -9.33
CA SER A 96 -2.99 8.01 -8.16
C SER A 96 -1.61 7.60 -7.64
N TYR A 97 -1.32 6.29 -7.63
CA TYR A 97 -0.06 5.74 -7.11
C TYR A 97 0.41 4.52 -7.90
N ILE A 98 1.73 4.35 -7.99
CA ILE A 98 2.36 3.04 -8.21
C ILE A 98 3.22 2.69 -7.00
N ASP A 99 3.31 1.40 -6.68
CA ASP A 99 4.16 0.89 -5.60
C ASP A 99 5.25 -0.01 -6.21
N ILE A 100 6.51 0.41 -6.05
CA ILE A 100 7.67 -0.21 -6.68
C ILE A 100 8.63 -0.84 -5.67
N ASP A 101 9.40 -1.81 -6.14
CA ASP A 101 10.58 -2.31 -5.44
C ASP A 101 11.74 -1.30 -5.56
N PRO A 102 12.66 -1.22 -4.59
CA PRO A 102 13.75 -0.24 -4.63
C PRO A 102 14.63 -0.32 -5.87
N GLU A 103 14.80 -1.52 -6.43
CA GLU A 103 15.60 -1.74 -7.65
C GLU A 103 15.02 -1.08 -8.90
N ILE A 104 13.73 -0.74 -8.90
CA ILE A 104 13.06 -0.05 -10.02
C ILE A 104 13.31 1.46 -10.02
N ILE A 105 13.82 2.04 -8.93
CA ILE A 105 14.03 3.49 -8.82
C ILE A 105 14.81 4.06 -10.02
N PRO A 106 15.94 3.47 -10.47
CA PRO A 106 16.70 4.02 -11.62
C PRO A 106 15.87 4.15 -12.90
N GLU A 107 14.93 3.24 -13.11
CA GLU A 107 14.10 3.19 -14.31
C GLU A 107 12.99 4.25 -14.33
N VAL A 108 12.55 4.69 -13.14
CA VAL A 108 11.42 5.63 -13.01
C VAL A 108 11.83 7.03 -12.58
N ILE A 109 13.05 7.24 -12.08
CA ILE A 109 13.50 8.52 -11.51
C ILE A 109 13.48 9.67 -12.54
N ASN A 110 13.57 9.37 -13.81
CA ASN A 110 13.55 10.34 -14.90
C ASN A 110 12.17 10.56 -15.51
N ILE A 111 11.13 9.88 -15.01
CA ILE A 111 9.76 10.10 -15.49
C ILE A 111 9.29 11.47 -15.01
N LYS A 112 9.12 12.40 -15.96
CA LYS A 112 8.68 13.78 -15.69
C LYS A 112 7.22 13.96 -16.12
N ASN A 113 6.59 14.99 -15.57
CA ASN A 113 5.23 15.43 -15.92
C ASN A 113 4.14 14.37 -15.70
N THR A 114 4.32 13.50 -14.68
CA THR A 114 3.27 12.58 -14.25
C THR A 114 2.53 13.12 -13.02
N LYS A 115 1.22 12.84 -12.93
CA LYS A 115 0.42 13.07 -11.72
C LYS A 115 0.51 11.90 -10.75
N THR A 116 1.01 10.75 -11.21
CA THR A 116 1.15 9.54 -10.42
C THR A 116 2.24 9.72 -9.36
N LYS A 117 1.90 9.47 -8.11
CA LYS A 117 2.86 9.44 -7.00
C LYS A 117 3.52 8.07 -6.91
N ILE A 118 4.81 8.04 -6.63
CA ILE A 118 5.59 6.81 -6.55
C ILE A 118 5.84 6.44 -5.09
N ILE A 119 5.43 5.24 -4.71
CA ILE A 119 5.70 4.62 -3.42
C ILE A 119 6.87 3.65 -3.63
N VAL A 120 7.93 3.79 -2.83
CA VAL A 120 9.06 2.85 -2.79
C VAL A 120 8.94 2.00 -1.53
N SER A 121 8.84 0.69 -1.70
CA SER A 121 8.54 -0.24 -0.62
C SER A 121 9.75 -1.07 -0.19
N TYR A 122 10.05 -1.04 1.11
CA TYR A 122 10.95 -1.97 1.77
C TYR A 122 10.16 -2.95 2.62
N HIS A 123 10.50 -4.24 2.53
CA HIS A 123 9.91 -5.29 3.35
C HIS A 123 10.99 -6.08 4.09
N ASN A 124 10.77 -6.33 5.38
CA ASN A 124 11.58 -7.24 6.17
C ASN A 124 10.66 -8.23 6.90
N PHE A 125 10.70 -9.48 6.47
CA PHE A 125 9.84 -10.55 6.98
C PHE A 125 10.40 -11.26 8.21
N THR A 126 11.56 -10.82 8.73
CA THR A 126 12.21 -11.48 9.86
C THR A 126 12.31 -10.63 11.12
N LYS A 127 12.46 -9.32 10.97
CA LYS A 127 12.61 -8.40 12.12
C LYS A 127 12.28 -6.96 11.75
N THR A 128 12.11 -6.12 12.78
CA THR A 128 12.12 -4.66 12.67
C THR A 128 13.57 -4.17 12.87
N PRO A 129 14.22 -3.56 11.84
CA PRO A 129 15.56 -3.00 11.97
C PRO A 129 15.61 -1.82 12.94
N GLY A 130 16.76 -1.62 13.62
CA GLY A 130 16.94 -0.50 14.54
C GLY A 130 17.20 0.85 13.86
N ASN A 131 17.56 0.85 12.57
CA ASN A 131 17.92 2.04 11.78
C ASN A 131 16.82 2.45 10.79
N LEU A 132 15.56 2.47 11.22
CA LEU A 132 14.41 2.75 10.36
C LEU A 132 14.45 4.14 9.72
N GLU A 133 14.95 5.16 10.41
CA GLU A 133 15.05 6.52 9.88
C GLU A 133 16.08 6.61 8.75
N ASP A 134 17.24 5.98 8.89
CA ASP A 134 18.24 5.90 7.82
C ASP A 134 17.69 5.13 6.61
N LEU A 135 16.99 4.04 6.88
CA LEU A 135 16.34 3.24 5.83
C LEU A 135 15.32 4.06 5.06
N GLN A 136 14.46 4.80 5.77
CA GLN A 136 13.49 5.70 5.14
C GLN A 136 14.19 6.73 4.26
N LYS A 137 15.21 7.40 4.80
CA LYS A 137 15.99 8.42 4.07
C LYS A 137 16.59 7.84 2.80
N ASN A 138 17.25 6.68 2.90
CA ASN A 138 17.89 6.04 1.76
C ASN A 138 16.90 5.64 0.65
N LEU A 139 15.65 5.27 1.01
CA LEU A 139 14.63 4.91 0.02
C LEU A 139 14.17 6.10 -0.83
N ILE A 140 14.15 7.30 -0.28
CA ILE A 140 13.53 8.46 -0.92
C ILE A 140 14.49 9.62 -1.15
N GLU A 141 15.80 9.46 -0.85
CA GLU A 141 16.79 10.52 -0.99
C GLU A 141 16.83 11.03 -2.44
N ASN A 142 16.66 12.34 -2.59
CA ASN A 142 16.66 13.04 -3.89
C ASN A 142 15.58 12.61 -4.90
N THR A 143 14.55 11.87 -4.49
CA THR A 143 13.52 11.38 -5.41
C THR A 143 12.18 12.10 -5.30
N GLY A 144 11.83 12.63 -4.13
CA GLY A 144 10.48 13.13 -3.84
C GLY A 144 9.42 12.02 -3.73
N TYR A 145 9.83 10.76 -3.64
CA TYR A 145 8.95 9.60 -3.55
C TYR A 145 8.42 9.38 -2.12
N ILE A 146 7.49 8.45 -1.97
CA ILE A 146 6.90 8.09 -0.68
C ILE A 146 7.56 6.80 -0.19
N ALA A 147 8.16 6.84 1.00
CA ALA A 147 8.69 5.63 1.62
C ALA A 147 7.57 4.77 2.20
N LYS A 148 7.60 3.46 1.89
CA LYS A 148 6.80 2.43 2.55
C LYS A 148 7.73 1.41 3.19
N ILE A 149 7.62 1.26 4.52
CA ILE A 149 8.44 0.35 5.32
C ILE A 149 7.51 -0.63 6.03
N ALA A 150 7.60 -1.91 5.68
CA ALA A 150 6.83 -2.98 6.30
C ALA A 150 7.79 -3.99 6.93
N THR A 151 7.70 -4.19 8.24
CA THR A 151 8.63 -5.07 8.97
C THR A 151 7.89 -6.07 9.85
N MET A 152 8.50 -7.24 10.09
CA MET A 152 7.95 -8.24 11.00
C MET A 152 8.42 -7.94 12.43
N PRO A 153 7.53 -7.56 13.35
CA PRO A 153 7.90 -7.32 14.73
C PRO A 153 8.21 -8.64 15.45
N ASN A 154 9.25 -8.65 16.27
CA ASN A 154 9.58 -9.76 17.16
C ASN A 154 9.05 -9.52 18.58
N SER A 155 8.66 -8.30 18.89
CA SER A 155 8.04 -7.91 20.16
C SER A 155 7.02 -6.79 19.96
N HIS A 156 6.17 -6.53 20.97
CA HIS A 156 5.28 -5.39 20.97
C HIS A 156 6.03 -4.04 20.97
N LEU A 157 7.26 -3.99 21.44
CA LEU A 157 8.11 -2.79 21.43
C LEU A 157 8.45 -2.33 20.00
N ASP A 158 8.49 -3.24 19.05
CA ASP A 158 8.77 -2.91 17.64
C ASP A 158 7.66 -2.02 17.03
N ASN A 159 6.42 -2.09 17.56
CA ASN A 159 5.37 -1.15 17.17
C ASN A 159 5.72 0.30 17.55
N ILE A 160 6.40 0.49 18.69
CA ILE A 160 6.83 1.82 19.13
C ILE A 160 7.86 2.38 18.14
N SER A 161 8.79 1.56 17.66
CA SER A 161 9.78 1.95 16.65
C SER A 161 9.10 2.39 15.34
N ILE A 162 8.10 1.64 14.87
CA ILE A 162 7.31 1.97 13.67
C ILE A 162 6.51 3.27 13.87
N LEU A 163 5.86 3.46 15.01
CA LEU A 163 5.08 4.66 15.29
C LEU A 163 5.98 5.90 15.48
N ASN A 164 7.17 5.73 16.09
CA ASN A 164 8.15 6.80 16.18
C ASN A 164 8.70 7.22 14.83
N LEU A 165 8.97 6.28 13.92
CA LEU A 165 9.35 6.59 12.55
C LEU A 165 8.33 7.53 11.89
N ILE A 166 7.04 7.20 11.99
CA ILE A 166 5.96 8.03 11.43
C ILE A 166 5.91 9.40 12.13
N LYS A 167 5.96 9.40 13.48
CA LYS A 167 5.88 10.63 14.28
C LYS A 167 6.99 11.62 13.97
N ASN A 168 8.22 11.10 13.76
CA ASN A 168 9.41 11.92 13.55
C ASN A 168 9.66 12.24 12.07
N SER A 169 8.92 11.64 11.15
CA SER A 169 9.10 11.85 9.73
C SER A 169 8.78 13.29 9.32
N GLN A 170 9.59 13.82 8.41
CA GLN A 170 9.35 15.13 7.77
C GLN A 170 8.48 15.00 6.50
N ASN A 171 8.28 13.79 6.01
CA ASN A 171 7.53 13.48 4.80
C ASN A 171 6.41 12.49 5.09
N SER A 172 5.36 12.52 4.28
CA SER A 172 4.31 11.51 4.32
C SER A 172 4.91 10.11 4.17
N THR A 173 4.61 9.22 5.10
CA THR A 173 5.27 7.91 5.24
C THR A 173 4.23 6.82 5.44
N ILE A 174 4.51 5.65 4.89
CA ILE A 174 3.77 4.42 5.16
C ILE A 174 4.71 3.53 5.97
N ALA A 175 4.36 3.26 7.23
CA ALA A 175 5.14 2.35 8.06
C ALA A 175 4.22 1.37 8.81
N ILE A 176 4.55 0.08 8.71
CA ILE A 176 3.67 -1.03 9.12
C ILE A 176 4.50 -2.06 9.87
N ALA A 177 4.10 -2.40 11.08
CA ALA A 177 4.48 -3.66 11.70
C ALA A 177 3.52 -4.75 11.19
N MET A 178 4.08 -5.82 10.60
CA MET A 178 3.31 -6.94 10.03
C MET A 178 2.91 -7.97 11.11
N GLY A 179 2.11 -8.96 10.72
CA GLY A 179 1.71 -10.05 11.59
C GLY A 179 0.80 -9.62 12.75
N ASN A 180 0.46 -10.58 13.61
CA ASN A 180 -0.48 -10.35 14.71
C ASN A 180 0.06 -9.37 15.76
N LEU A 181 1.37 -9.39 16.04
CA LEU A 181 2.00 -8.45 16.96
C LEU A 181 1.94 -7.01 16.47
N GLY A 182 1.89 -6.80 15.13
CA GLY A 182 1.89 -5.50 14.51
C GLY A 182 0.52 -4.84 14.35
N LEU A 183 -0.58 -5.54 14.69
CA LEU A 183 -1.94 -5.06 14.46
C LEU A 183 -2.17 -3.64 15.01
N ILE A 184 -1.71 -3.38 16.23
CA ILE A 184 -1.91 -2.09 16.91
C ILE A 184 -1.29 -0.92 16.13
N SER A 185 -0.15 -1.11 15.45
CA SER A 185 0.50 -0.08 14.66
C SER A 185 -0.35 0.36 13.47
N ARG A 186 -1.11 -0.57 12.85
CA ARG A 186 -1.99 -0.30 11.69
C ARG A 186 -3.16 0.62 12.03
N ILE A 187 -3.60 0.60 13.29
CA ILE A 187 -4.72 1.41 13.80
C ILE A 187 -4.18 2.75 14.30
N ILE A 188 -3.20 2.70 15.21
CA ILE A 188 -2.69 3.90 15.87
C ILE A 188 -1.95 4.83 14.89
N CYS A 189 -1.29 4.31 13.85
CA CYS A 189 -0.59 5.14 12.87
C CYS A 189 -1.47 6.24 12.29
N LEU A 190 -2.76 5.99 12.10
CA LEU A 190 -3.72 6.96 11.57
C LEU A 190 -3.90 8.21 12.45
N LYS A 191 -3.50 8.18 13.72
CA LYS A 191 -3.50 9.35 14.61
C LYS A 191 -2.35 10.31 14.33
N TYR A 192 -1.34 9.89 13.56
CA TYR A 192 -0.19 10.74 13.21
C TYR A 192 -0.40 11.41 11.85
N PRO A 193 -0.19 12.74 11.73
CA PRO A 193 -0.37 13.46 10.47
C PRO A 193 0.51 12.93 9.33
N MET A 194 1.72 12.45 9.65
CA MET A 194 2.68 11.95 8.67
C MET A 194 2.39 10.51 8.20
N CYS A 195 1.47 9.78 8.84
CA CYS A 195 1.01 8.52 8.30
C CYS A 195 0.18 8.76 7.04
N LEU A 196 0.66 8.35 5.88
CA LEU A 196 -0.08 8.55 4.64
C LEU A 196 -1.30 7.62 4.60
N MET A 197 -1.11 6.32 4.81
CA MET A 197 -2.17 5.32 4.74
C MET A 197 -1.83 4.03 5.48
N THR A 198 -2.84 3.22 5.76
CA THR A 198 -2.71 1.84 6.26
C THR A 198 -3.49 0.87 5.39
N TYR A 199 -3.18 -0.44 5.47
CA TYR A 199 -3.61 -1.46 4.53
C TYR A 199 -4.54 -2.48 5.17
N THR A 200 -5.61 -2.82 4.46
CA THR A 200 -6.66 -3.78 4.80
C THR A 200 -6.89 -4.73 3.62
N HIS A 201 -7.80 -5.69 3.77
CA HIS A 201 -8.26 -6.56 2.69
C HIS A 201 -9.80 -6.58 2.61
N MET A 202 -10.36 -7.07 1.50
CA MET A 202 -11.81 -7.27 1.37
C MET A 202 -12.31 -8.34 2.33
N GLU A 203 -13.59 -8.24 2.73
CA GLU A 203 -14.23 -9.26 3.55
C GLU A 203 -14.25 -10.62 2.81
N ASN A 204 -14.13 -11.73 3.58
CA ASN A 204 -14.16 -13.09 3.07
C ASN A 204 -13.07 -13.45 2.03
N VAL A 205 -12.01 -12.65 1.93
CA VAL A 205 -10.86 -12.89 1.06
C VAL A 205 -9.61 -13.07 1.91
N LYS A 206 -8.71 -13.97 1.48
CA LYS A 206 -7.41 -14.11 2.15
C LYS A 206 -6.60 -12.81 2.05
N SER A 207 -6.03 -12.37 3.16
CA SER A 207 -5.14 -11.21 3.19
C SER A 207 -3.91 -11.43 2.29
N VAL A 208 -3.46 -10.36 1.64
CA VAL A 208 -2.28 -10.38 0.76
C VAL A 208 -0.97 -10.13 1.53
N ALA A 209 -1.05 -9.74 2.80
CA ALA A 209 0.12 -9.55 3.65
C ALA A 209 -0.20 -9.94 5.10
N PRO A 210 0.81 -10.42 5.88
CA PRO A 210 0.61 -10.83 7.27
C PRO A 210 0.00 -9.72 8.14
N GLY A 211 -1.00 -10.06 8.94
CA GLY A 211 -1.63 -9.15 9.91
C GLY A 211 -2.53 -8.06 9.32
N GLN A 212 -2.87 -8.13 8.02
CA GLN A 212 -3.97 -7.31 7.50
C GLN A 212 -5.30 -7.81 8.08
N ILE A 213 -6.14 -6.87 8.52
CA ILE A 213 -7.53 -7.13 8.90
C ILE A 213 -8.47 -6.72 7.76
N SER A 214 -9.70 -7.22 7.79
CA SER A 214 -10.68 -6.81 6.78
C SER A 214 -11.05 -5.33 6.95
N ILE A 215 -11.50 -4.72 5.85
CA ILE A 215 -11.92 -3.31 5.85
C ILE A 215 -13.08 -3.09 6.83
N ASN A 216 -14.01 -4.05 6.98
CA ASN A 216 -15.13 -3.93 7.90
C ASN A 216 -14.66 -3.90 9.36
N ILE A 217 -13.71 -4.77 9.73
CA ILE A 217 -13.12 -4.77 11.07
C ILE A 217 -12.39 -3.43 11.32
N MET A 218 -11.59 -2.97 10.35
CA MET A 218 -10.89 -1.67 10.48
C MET A 218 -11.89 -0.54 10.69
N CYS A 219 -12.98 -0.53 9.91
CA CYS A 219 -14.04 0.45 10.03
C CYS A 219 -14.71 0.45 11.42
N SER A 220 -15.01 -0.73 11.95
CA SER A 220 -15.57 -0.86 13.31
C SER A 220 -14.62 -0.31 14.38
N LEU A 221 -13.32 -0.60 14.26
CA LEU A 221 -12.31 -0.15 15.23
C LEU A 221 -12.03 1.37 15.18
N LEU A 222 -12.31 2.01 14.06
CA LEU A 222 -12.06 3.45 13.86
C LEU A 222 -13.32 4.32 14.04
N GLY A 223 -14.49 3.71 13.96
CA GLY A 223 -15.79 4.41 14.00
C GLY A 223 -16.42 4.51 15.39
N ASP A 224 -15.85 3.81 16.40
CA ASP A 224 -16.22 3.89 17.80
C ASP A 224 -15.26 4.86 18.54
#